data_d8b89a4c98e4f0a53fcb76128bbb42bc
#
_entry.id   d8b89a4c98e4f0a53fcb76128bbb42bc
#
_cell.length_a   1.000
_cell.length_b   1.000
_cell.length_c   1.000
_cell.angle_alpha   90.00
_cell.angle_beta   90.00
_cell.angle_gamma   90.00
#
_symmetry.space_group_name_H-M   'P 1'
#
loop_
_entity.id
_entity.type
_entity.pdbx_description
1 polymer ?
#
loop_
_entity_poly.entity_id
_entity_poly.type
_entity_poly.pdbx_seq_one_letter_code
_entity_poly.pdbx_strand_id
1 'polypeptide(L)'
;MNYWKEIKRTRKVVLRFLKDLWSKDLFRFTRISTGFIPFEHTLSLSQEIKKNETFESKVFNFKLASKLINEHVIMPNEIFSFWHIIGNPERQFQKGRTIQNGKIIEEVGGGLCQVSGIIYHMSLIGGLKVIE
;
A
#
# COMPACT_ATOMS: atom_id res chain seq x y z
N MET A 1 11.22 -16.32 -17.20
CA MET A 1 10.96 -16.07 -15.76
C MET A 1 12.26 -15.68 -15.09
N ASN A 2 12.37 -14.49 -14.51
CA ASN A 2 13.66 -13.92 -14.08
C ASN A 2 13.91 -14.28 -12.60
N TYR A 3 14.42 -15.49 -12.36
CA TYR A 3 14.70 -16.08 -11.04
C TYR A 3 15.49 -15.12 -10.11
N TRP A 4 16.44 -14.37 -10.65
CA TRP A 4 17.21 -13.38 -9.90
C TRP A 4 16.38 -12.18 -9.40
N LYS A 5 15.30 -11.79 -10.10
CA LYS A 5 14.40 -10.74 -9.63
C LYS A 5 13.57 -11.22 -8.45
N GLU A 6 13.10 -12.46 -8.46
CA GLU A 6 12.35 -13.06 -7.37
C GLU A 6 13.22 -13.20 -6.12
N ILE A 7 14.44 -13.68 -6.25
CA ILE A 7 15.38 -13.78 -5.12
C ILE A 7 15.65 -12.41 -4.50
N LYS A 8 15.93 -11.38 -5.30
CA LYS A 8 16.19 -10.03 -4.80
C LYS A 8 14.96 -9.44 -4.10
N ARG A 9 13.75 -9.71 -4.62
CA ARG A 9 12.49 -9.26 -4.04
C ARG A 9 12.22 -9.96 -2.72
N THR A 10 12.32 -11.28 -2.68
CA THR A 10 12.15 -12.09 -1.46
C THR A 10 13.13 -11.66 -0.38
N ARG A 11 14.40 -11.44 -0.73
CA ARG A 11 15.41 -10.95 0.21
C ARG A 11 15.02 -9.60 0.83
N LYS A 12 14.52 -8.65 0.02
CA LYS A 12 14.07 -7.34 0.54
C LYS A 12 12.89 -7.48 1.51
N VAL A 13 11.92 -8.33 1.17
CA VAL A 13 10.75 -8.59 2.02
C VAL A 13 11.18 -9.23 3.34
N VAL A 14 12.06 -10.22 3.30
CA VAL A 14 12.59 -10.88 4.49
C VAL A 14 13.39 -9.92 5.38
N LEU A 15 14.28 -9.11 4.79
CA LEU A 15 15.06 -8.13 5.55
C LEU A 15 14.17 -7.07 6.19
N ARG A 16 13.12 -6.62 5.49
CA ARG A 16 12.13 -5.70 6.06
C ARG A 16 11.39 -6.34 7.23
N PHE A 17 10.88 -7.56 7.05
CA PHE A 17 10.22 -8.30 8.12
C PHE A 17 11.10 -8.49 9.36
N LEU A 18 12.38 -8.84 9.17
CA LEU A 18 13.34 -8.96 10.27
C LEU A 18 13.60 -7.62 10.96
N LYS A 19 13.68 -6.51 10.20
CA LYS A 19 13.80 -5.16 10.77
C LYS A 19 12.57 -4.82 11.61
N ASP A 20 11.37 -5.03 11.07
CA ASP A 20 10.09 -4.74 11.75
C ASP A 20 9.90 -5.62 13.00
N LEU A 21 10.40 -6.85 12.96
CA LEU A 21 10.40 -7.75 14.12
C LEU A 21 11.36 -7.26 15.21
N TRP A 22 12.54 -6.80 14.83
CA TRP A 22 13.56 -6.33 15.79
C TRP A 22 13.18 -4.99 16.42
N SER A 23 12.56 -4.09 15.65
CA SER A 23 12.03 -2.81 16.17
C SER A 23 10.75 -2.98 17.01
N LYS A 24 10.18 -4.20 17.08
CA LYS A 24 8.86 -4.50 17.71
C LYS A 24 7.68 -3.78 17.04
N ASP A 25 7.86 -3.20 15.86
CA ASP A 25 6.81 -2.46 15.15
C ASP A 25 5.68 -3.36 14.68
N LEU A 26 5.95 -4.66 14.44
CA LEU A 26 4.92 -5.66 14.10
C LEU A 26 3.77 -5.71 15.11
N PHE A 27 4.04 -5.50 16.39
CA PHE A 27 3.02 -5.50 17.44
C PHE A 27 2.21 -4.20 17.50
N ARG A 28 2.66 -3.17 16.78
CA ARG A 28 2.05 -1.84 16.73
C ARG A 28 1.29 -1.59 15.43
N PHE A 29 1.25 -2.56 14.52
CA PHE A 29 0.52 -2.38 13.26
C PHE A 29 -0.98 -2.27 13.50
N THR A 30 -1.61 -1.34 12.79
CA THR A 30 -3.05 -1.11 12.81
C THR A 30 -3.82 -2.38 12.47
N ARG A 31 -5.00 -2.52 13.09
CA ARG A 31 -5.93 -3.62 12.85
C ARG A 31 -7.26 -3.08 12.35
N ILE A 32 -8.04 -3.96 11.72
CA ILE A 32 -9.40 -3.63 11.33
C ILE A 32 -10.22 -3.39 12.61
N SER A 33 -10.92 -2.26 12.64
CA SER A 33 -11.88 -1.96 13.71
C SER A 33 -13.24 -2.52 13.34
N THR A 34 -13.82 -3.29 14.22
CA THR A 34 -15.20 -3.82 14.06
C THR A 34 -16.25 -2.94 14.74
N GLY A 35 -15.82 -1.88 15.42
CA GLY A 35 -16.71 -0.95 16.12
C GLY A 35 -16.90 0.38 15.36
N PHE A 36 -18.05 1.01 15.58
CA PHE A 36 -18.26 2.37 15.09
C PHE A 36 -17.40 3.35 15.88
N ILE A 37 -16.47 4.03 15.20
CA ILE A 37 -15.67 5.11 15.77
C ILE A 37 -16.11 6.40 15.08
N PRO A 38 -16.71 7.34 15.80
CA PRO A 38 -17.07 8.62 15.21
C PRO A 38 -15.80 9.45 14.97
N PHE A 39 -15.66 9.97 13.76
CA PHE A 39 -14.62 10.93 13.40
C PHE A 39 -15.25 12.30 13.14
N GLU A 40 -14.69 13.34 13.74
CA GLU A 40 -15.18 14.72 13.58
C GLU A 40 -14.76 15.34 12.24
N HIS A 41 -13.65 14.90 11.68
CA HIS A 41 -13.07 15.47 10.48
C HIS A 41 -12.83 14.43 9.41
N THR A 42 -13.07 14.83 8.17
CA THR A 42 -12.81 14.00 6.97
C THR A 42 -11.87 14.73 6.04
N LEU A 43 -10.81 14.04 5.62
CA LEU A 43 -9.93 14.48 4.54
C LEU A 43 -10.29 13.72 3.26
N SER A 44 -10.42 14.45 2.16
CA SER A 44 -10.65 13.85 0.85
C SER A 44 -9.59 14.33 -0.13
N LEU A 45 -9.04 13.37 -0.88
CA LEU A 45 -8.14 13.62 -2.01
C LEU A 45 -8.66 12.85 -3.20
N SER A 46 -8.68 13.50 -4.35
CA SER A 46 -8.99 12.85 -5.63
C SER A 46 -7.80 12.91 -6.56
N GLN A 47 -7.57 11.84 -7.29
CA GLN A 47 -6.53 11.76 -8.30
C GLN A 47 -7.10 11.13 -9.57
N GLU A 48 -6.85 11.77 -10.70
CA GLU A 48 -7.27 11.26 -11.98
C GLU A 48 -6.48 10.03 -12.39
N ILE A 49 -7.18 9.00 -12.88
CA ILE A 49 -6.57 7.80 -13.45
C ILE A 49 -6.55 7.97 -14.97
N LYS A 50 -5.38 8.14 -15.56
CA LYS A 50 -5.23 8.23 -17.01
C LYS A 50 -5.69 6.91 -17.68
N LYS A 51 -6.61 7.04 -18.63
CA LYS A 51 -7.05 5.91 -19.46
C LYS A 51 -5.92 5.47 -20.38
N ASN A 52 -5.56 4.21 -20.31
CA ASN A 52 -4.58 3.54 -21.16
C ASN A 52 -4.93 2.05 -21.26
N GLU A 53 -4.13 1.27 -21.96
CA GLU A 53 -4.36 -0.17 -22.19
C GLU A 53 -4.52 -0.99 -20.89
N THR A 54 -3.92 -0.56 -19.79
CA THR A 54 -4.02 -1.25 -18.48
C THR A 54 -4.98 -0.57 -17.51
N PHE A 55 -5.90 0.27 -18.01
CA PHE A 55 -6.82 1.04 -17.18
C PHE A 55 -7.70 0.12 -16.31
N GLU A 56 -8.32 -0.91 -16.91
CA GLU A 56 -9.19 -1.84 -16.20
C GLU A 56 -8.46 -2.59 -15.08
N SER A 57 -7.24 -3.06 -15.36
CA SER A 57 -6.40 -3.73 -14.36
C SER A 57 -6.03 -2.79 -13.22
N LYS A 58 -5.77 -1.51 -13.50
CA LYS A 58 -5.51 -0.51 -12.46
C LYS A 58 -6.74 -0.25 -11.61
N VAL A 59 -7.91 -0.10 -12.24
CA VAL A 59 -9.18 0.09 -11.52
C VAL A 59 -9.47 -1.09 -10.61
N PHE A 60 -9.25 -2.32 -11.10
CA PHE A 60 -9.35 -3.53 -10.29
C PHE A 60 -8.41 -3.47 -9.08
N ASN A 61 -7.13 -3.17 -9.31
CA ASN A 61 -6.12 -3.08 -8.27
C ASN A 61 -6.45 -2.00 -7.23
N PHE A 62 -6.97 -0.86 -7.65
CA PHE A 62 -7.40 0.21 -6.75
C PHE A 62 -8.57 -0.21 -5.87
N LYS A 63 -9.61 -0.82 -6.46
CA LYS A 63 -10.77 -1.33 -5.71
C LYS A 63 -10.35 -2.37 -4.68
N LEU A 64 -9.47 -3.29 -5.07
CA LEU A 64 -8.96 -4.32 -4.15
C LEU A 64 -8.12 -3.72 -3.02
N ALA A 65 -7.19 -2.82 -3.35
CA ALA A 65 -6.38 -2.12 -2.34
C ALA A 65 -7.26 -1.31 -1.38
N SER A 66 -8.25 -0.58 -1.90
CA SER A 66 -9.20 0.16 -1.08
C SER A 66 -9.98 -0.75 -0.13
N LYS A 67 -10.44 -1.91 -0.61
CA LYS A 67 -11.13 -2.89 0.22
C LYS A 67 -10.24 -3.43 1.34
N LEU A 68 -8.96 -3.68 1.06
CA LEU A 68 -8.01 -4.16 2.07
C LEU A 68 -7.67 -3.09 3.12
N ILE A 69 -7.63 -1.81 2.71
CA ILE A 69 -7.27 -0.69 3.58
C ILE A 69 -8.47 -0.20 4.40
N ASN A 70 -9.67 -0.34 3.84
CA ASN A 70 -10.90 0.11 4.49
C ASN A 70 -11.02 -0.48 5.90
N GLU A 71 -11.60 0.28 6.81
CA GLU A 71 -11.83 -0.11 8.21
C GLU A 71 -10.55 -0.21 9.07
N HIS A 72 -9.36 0.08 8.55
CA HIS A 72 -8.18 0.22 9.37
C HIS A 72 -8.21 1.56 10.12
N VAL A 73 -8.18 1.49 11.42
CA VAL A 73 -8.11 2.65 12.31
C VAL A 73 -6.73 2.73 12.94
N ILE A 74 -6.14 3.92 12.91
CA ILE A 74 -4.83 4.17 13.54
C ILE A 74 -5.09 4.75 14.93
N MET A 75 -4.83 3.97 15.96
CA MET A 75 -4.89 4.42 17.34
C MET A 75 -3.56 5.08 17.75
N PRO A 76 -3.53 5.86 18.84
CA PRO A 76 -2.28 6.43 19.35
C PRO A 76 -1.18 5.40 19.52
N ASN A 77 0.01 5.69 19.01
CA ASN A 77 1.19 4.81 18.97
C ASN A 77 1.09 3.58 18.03
N GLU A 78 0.03 3.48 17.23
CA GLU A 78 -0.02 2.46 16.18
C GLU A 78 0.61 2.95 14.87
N ILE A 79 0.99 1.98 14.04
CA ILE A 79 1.66 2.18 12.76
C ILE A 79 0.78 1.64 11.64
N PHE A 80 0.41 2.49 10.69
CA PHE A 80 -0.19 2.05 9.44
C PHE A 80 0.91 1.59 8.48
N SER A 81 0.95 0.31 8.19
CA SER A 81 1.89 -0.25 7.22
C SER A 81 1.17 -0.67 5.94
N PHE A 82 1.29 0.13 4.89
CA PHE A 82 0.67 -0.15 3.59
C PHE A 82 0.99 -1.56 3.09
N TRP A 83 2.27 -1.94 3.07
CA TRP A 83 2.69 -3.23 2.57
C TRP A 83 2.33 -4.41 3.47
N HIS A 84 2.17 -4.18 4.75
CA HIS A 84 1.65 -5.21 5.66
C HIS A 84 0.18 -5.52 5.35
N ILE A 85 -0.63 -4.49 5.09
CA ILE A 85 -2.06 -4.61 4.77
C ILE A 85 -2.26 -5.21 3.38
N ILE A 86 -1.54 -4.71 2.37
CA ILE A 86 -1.64 -5.20 0.99
C ILE A 86 -1.10 -6.62 0.84
N GLY A 87 -0.09 -6.98 1.62
CA GLY A 87 0.54 -8.29 1.57
C GLY A 87 1.35 -8.51 0.29
N ASN A 88 1.36 -9.76 -0.20
CA ASN A 88 2.05 -10.10 -1.45
C ASN A 88 1.15 -9.82 -2.67
N PRO A 89 1.47 -8.83 -3.52
CA PRO A 89 0.66 -8.50 -4.68
C PRO A 89 0.48 -9.63 -5.68
N GLU A 90 1.46 -10.54 -5.81
CA GLU A 90 1.40 -11.68 -6.76
C GLU A 90 0.21 -12.61 -6.53
N ARG A 91 -0.40 -12.57 -5.34
CA ARG A 91 -1.49 -13.48 -5.00
C ARG A 91 -2.85 -13.05 -5.54
N GLN A 92 -3.08 -11.75 -5.69
CA GLN A 92 -4.43 -11.26 -5.93
C GLN A 92 -4.53 -10.02 -6.81
N PHE A 93 -3.42 -9.34 -7.11
CA PHE A 93 -3.42 -8.14 -7.95
C PHE A 93 -3.13 -8.48 -9.41
N GLN A 94 -3.69 -7.69 -10.31
CA GLN A 94 -3.48 -7.82 -11.74
C GLN A 94 -2.24 -7.06 -12.20
N LYS A 95 -1.72 -7.47 -13.37
CA LYS A 95 -0.65 -6.72 -14.04
C LYS A 95 -1.18 -5.38 -14.51
N GLY A 96 -0.38 -4.35 -14.35
CA GLY A 96 -0.69 -3.01 -14.81
C GLY A 96 0.58 -2.21 -15.03
N ARG A 97 0.47 -1.08 -15.72
CA ARG A 97 1.59 -0.18 -15.96
C ARG A 97 2.11 0.42 -14.65
N THR A 98 3.41 0.37 -14.49
CA THR A 98 4.15 1.03 -13.41
C THR A 98 5.41 1.68 -13.97
N ILE A 99 6.01 2.61 -13.21
CA ILE A 99 7.27 3.23 -13.57
C ILE A 99 8.36 2.64 -12.70
N GLN A 100 9.39 2.07 -13.32
CA GLN A 100 10.55 1.55 -12.64
C GLN A 100 11.82 2.07 -13.31
N ASN A 101 12.69 2.75 -12.57
CA ASN A 101 13.92 3.36 -13.08
C ASN A 101 13.67 4.29 -14.30
N GLY A 102 12.59 5.09 -14.26
CA GLY A 102 12.21 6.01 -15.34
C GLY A 102 11.61 5.34 -16.58
N LYS A 103 11.43 4.02 -16.58
CA LYS A 103 10.83 3.27 -17.69
C LYS A 103 9.44 2.77 -17.31
N ILE A 104 8.53 2.82 -18.28
CA ILE A 104 7.21 2.22 -18.14
C ILE A 104 7.34 0.72 -18.36
N ILE A 105 6.92 -0.05 -17.37
CA ILE A 105 6.87 -1.52 -17.43
C ILE A 105 5.49 -2.00 -17.00
N GLU A 106 5.17 -3.25 -17.30
CA GLU A 106 4.01 -3.93 -16.74
C GLU A 106 4.44 -4.88 -15.63
N GLU A 107 3.84 -4.72 -14.47
CA GLU A 107 4.14 -5.54 -13.29
C GLU A 107 2.86 -5.81 -12.50
N VAL A 108 2.82 -6.93 -11.78
CA VAL A 108 1.70 -7.25 -10.88
C VAL A 108 1.60 -6.17 -9.80
N GLY A 109 0.37 -5.72 -9.53
CA GLY A 109 0.14 -4.61 -8.62
C GLY A 109 0.34 -3.23 -9.25
N GLY A 110 0.30 -3.14 -10.59
CA GLY A 110 0.36 -1.85 -11.28
C GLY A 110 -0.70 -0.88 -10.75
N GLY A 111 -0.26 0.34 -10.40
CA GLY A 111 -1.09 1.37 -9.76
C GLY A 111 -0.98 1.44 -8.24
N LEU A 112 -0.46 0.42 -7.53
CA LEU A 112 -0.34 0.44 -6.06
C LEU A 112 0.52 1.60 -5.54
N CYS A 113 1.55 2.02 -6.30
CA CYS A 113 2.33 3.22 -5.95
C CYS A 113 1.47 4.49 -5.93
N GLN A 114 0.42 4.55 -6.75
CA GLN A 114 -0.53 5.67 -6.76
C GLN A 114 -1.38 5.66 -5.49
N VAL A 115 -1.87 4.49 -5.07
CA VAL A 115 -2.63 4.34 -3.82
C VAL A 115 -1.77 4.71 -2.61
N SER A 116 -0.55 4.17 -2.53
CA SER A 116 0.36 4.51 -1.42
C SER A 116 0.74 5.98 -1.41
N GLY A 117 0.90 6.60 -2.58
CA GLY A 117 1.18 8.03 -2.72
C GLY A 117 0.04 8.92 -2.20
N ILE A 118 -1.21 8.57 -2.48
CA ILE A 118 -2.39 9.27 -1.93
C ILE A 118 -2.43 9.16 -0.42
N ILE A 119 -2.23 7.96 0.13
CA ILE A 119 -2.23 7.74 1.58
C ILE A 119 -1.11 8.52 2.24
N TYR A 120 0.09 8.51 1.66
CA TYR A 120 1.21 9.31 2.15
C TYR A 120 0.85 10.81 2.19
N HIS A 121 0.28 11.34 1.11
CA HIS A 121 -0.12 12.74 1.03
C HIS A 121 -1.20 13.09 2.07
N MET A 122 -2.22 12.24 2.20
CA MET A 122 -3.26 12.41 3.23
C MET A 122 -2.68 12.36 4.65
N SER A 123 -1.71 11.49 4.88
CA SER A 123 -1.02 11.38 6.17
C SER A 123 -0.29 12.67 6.53
N LEU A 124 0.38 13.30 5.57
CA LEU A 124 1.04 14.61 5.78
C LEU A 124 0.03 15.71 6.09
N ILE A 125 -1.08 15.79 5.33
CA ILE A 125 -2.14 16.79 5.57
C ILE A 125 -2.79 16.56 6.94
N GLY A 126 -3.00 15.31 7.33
CA GLY A 126 -3.57 14.93 8.62
C GLY A 126 -2.61 15.06 9.81
N GLY A 127 -1.39 15.53 9.59
CA GLY A 127 -0.39 15.73 10.65
C GLY A 127 0.17 14.42 11.23
N LEU A 128 0.03 13.30 10.53
CA LEU A 128 0.59 12.03 10.96
C LEU A 128 2.11 11.99 10.73
N LYS A 129 2.83 11.39 11.66
CA LYS A 129 4.27 11.18 11.50
C LYS A 129 4.53 10.06 10.50
N VAL A 130 5.17 10.40 9.38
CA VAL A 130 5.65 9.41 8.41
C VAL A 130 6.99 8.85 8.88
N ILE A 131 7.12 7.52 8.91
CA ILE A 131 8.30 6.80 9.38
C ILE A 131 9.20 6.38 8.21
N GLU A 132 8.59 5.99 7.08
CA GLU A 132 9.27 5.61 5.82
C GLU A 132 8.52 6.16 4.61
#